data_f0ba2f22437469e74bd313c630c3e204
#
_entry.id   f0ba2f22437469e74bd313c630c3e204
#
_cell.length_a   1.000
_cell.length_b   1.000
_cell.length_c   1.000
_cell.angle_alpha   90.00
_cell.angle_beta   90.00
_cell.angle_gamma   90.00
#
_symmetry.space_group_name_H-M   'P 1'
#
loop_
_entity.id
_entity.type
_entity.pdbx_description
1 polymer ?
#
loop_
_entity_poly.entity_id
_entity_poly.type
_entity_poly.pdbx_seq_one_letter_code
_entity_poly.pdbx_strand_id
1 'polypeptide(L)'
;MRLGWFNYYLKDIGAEPVSLVQMQRNDGAWHLEETWPPKDAEWLEMGLDQFQAIGSRVSTTSSITLESEVFENETHISGLPTLHLAVQALCKGGQIFATMKDATTGLRLGHGVMDLRYRDGGYDAKVTVPFLSYTMKMEFNPMDVVIPAGHSIAIELTETGEDYLPSPDCAVIGMNVETTSSSVLSLPLIDRAEEDVRWFKVIEPADPANASS
;
A
#
# COMPACT_ATOMS: atom_id res chain seq x y z
N MET A 1 17.73 -5.71 20.25
CA MET A 1 17.99 -4.71 19.18
C MET A 1 17.61 -3.28 19.58
N ARG A 2 16.37 -2.98 20.01
CA ARG A 2 15.94 -1.61 20.39
C ARG A 2 16.82 -0.93 21.46
N LEU A 3 17.24 -1.65 22.49
CA LEU A 3 18.11 -1.12 23.55
C LEU A 3 19.50 -0.71 23.04
N GLY A 4 20.10 -1.45 22.10
CA GLY A 4 21.39 -1.12 21.50
C GLY A 4 21.33 0.20 20.73
N TRP A 5 20.28 0.40 19.93
CA TRP A 5 20.04 1.63 19.18
C TRP A 5 19.95 2.86 20.10
N PHE A 6 19.10 2.79 21.15
CA PHE A 6 18.96 3.87 22.12
C PHE A 6 20.23 4.10 22.95
N ASN A 7 20.98 3.05 23.28
CA ASN A 7 22.23 3.19 24.01
C ASN A 7 23.27 3.93 23.17
N TYR A 8 23.38 3.59 21.88
CA TYR A 8 24.33 4.25 20.97
C TYR A 8 23.95 5.71 20.73
N TYR A 9 22.75 5.98 20.20
CA TYR A 9 22.38 7.33 19.75
C TYR A 9 21.99 8.31 20.87
N LEU A 10 21.57 7.82 22.04
CA LEU A 10 21.15 8.69 23.14
C LEU A 10 22.15 8.73 24.31
N LYS A 11 23.05 7.76 24.42
CA LYS A 11 23.97 7.63 25.58
C LYS A 11 25.40 7.45 25.17
N ASP A 12 25.73 7.38 23.88
CA ASP A 12 27.08 7.10 23.36
C ASP A 12 27.68 5.80 23.93
N ILE A 13 26.87 4.76 24.14
CA ILE A 13 27.29 3.48 24.73
C ILE A 13 27.13 2.37 23.71
N GLY A 14 28.19 1.62 23.45
CA GLY A 14 28.19 0.42 22.61
C GLY A 14 28.65 0.69 21.17
N ALA A 15 28.49 -0.31 20.31
CA ALA A 15 28.82 -0.18 18.90
C ALA A 15 27.66 0.44 18.11
N GLU A 16 28.00 1.13 17.01
CA GLU A 16 27.00 1.66 16.08
C GLU A 16 26.08 0.53 15.56
N PRO A 17 24.77 0.65 15.72
CA PRO A 17 23.85 -0.34 15.20
C PRO A 17 23.97 -0.43 13.69
N VAL A 18 23.98 -1.63 13.15
CA VAL A 18 23.90 -1.86 11.71
C VAL A 18 22.57 -1.31 11.21
N SER A 19 22.62 -0.31 10.34
CA SER A 19 21.45 0.34 9.78
C SER A 19 20.91 -0.50 8.63
N LEU A 20 20.21 -1.60 8.96
CA LEU A 20 19.49 -2.42 7.99
C LEU A 20 17.99 -2.29 8.25
N VAL A 21 17.23 -2.26 7.17
CA VAL A 21 15.77 -2.33 7.23
C VAL A 21 15.38 -3.80 7.41
N GLN A 22 14.53 -4.08 8.40
CA GLN A 22 13.99 -5.41 8.65
C GLN A 22 12.56 -5.43 8.14
N MET A 23 12.30 -6.28 7.17
CA MET A 23 10.99 -6.45 6.56
C MET A 23 10.43 -7.83 6.87
N GLN A 24 9.12 -7.89 7.10
CA GLN A 24 8.40 -9.15 7.20
C GLN A 24 7.46 -9.27 6.01
N ARG A 25 7.63 -10.34 5.25
CA ARG A 25 6.72 -10.70 4.16
C ARG A 25 5.39 -11.22 4.71
N ASN A 26 4.37 -11.23 3.87
CA ASN A 26 3.04 -11.76 4.20
C ASN A 26 3.02 -13.27 4.52
N ASP A 27 4.05 -14.03 4.12
CA ASP A 27 4.27 -15.43 4.48
C ASP A 27 4.92 -15.62 5.87
N GLY A 28 5.25 -14.51 6.55
CA GLY A 28 5.88 -14.49 7.87
C GLY A 28 7.41 -14.54 7.83
N ALA A 29 8.04 -14.70 6.69
CA ALA A 29 9.49 -14.69 6.55
C ALA A 29 10.06 -13.28 6.79
N TRP A 30 11.23 -13.20 7.44
CA TRP A 30 11.93 -11.93 7.70
C TRP A 30 13.19 -11.85 6.87
N HIS A 31 13.43 -10.72 6.23
CA HIS A 31 14.66 -10.42 5.53
C HIS A 31 15.20 -9.02 5.84
N LEU A 32 16.44 -8.77 5.42
CA LEU A 32 17.17 -7.53 5.68
C LEU A 32 17.43 -6.81 4.36
N GLU A 33 17.11 -5.51 4.34
CA GLU A 33 17.41 -4.62 3.23
C GLU A 33 18.41 -3.53 3.67
N GLU A 34 19.27 -3.10 2.74
CA GLU A 34 20.20 -1.99 3.01
C GLU A 34 19.46 -0.64 3.03
N THR A 35 18.45 -0.51 2.20
CA THR A 35 17.62 0.70 2.06
C THR A 35 16.17 0.31 1.86
N TRP A 36 15.28 1.26 2.11
CA TRP A 36 13.86 1.13 1.80
C TRP A 36 13.38 2.35 1.02
N PRO A 37 12.65 2.21 -0.10
CA PRO A 37 12.44 0.95 -0.84
C PRO A 37 13.76 0.28 -1.28
N PRO A 38 13.75 -1.05 -1.59
CA PRO A 38 14.92 -1.72 -2.15
C PRO A 38 15.41 -1.03 -3.44
N LYS A 39 16.73 -0.95 -3.62
CA LYS A 39 17.33 -0.21 -4.75
C LYS A 39 17.10 -0.87 -6.11
N ASP A 40 16.90 -2.17 -6.11
CA ASP A 40 16.69 -3.01 -7.28
C ASP A 40 15.20 -3.27 -7.57
N ALA A 41 14.31 -2.56 -6.88
CA ALA A 41 12.89 -2.62 -7.21
C ALA A 41 12.62 -2.00 -8.58
N GLU A 42 12.01 -2.77 -9.46
CA GLU A 42 11.54 -2.34 -10.78
C GLU A 42 10.04 -2.01 -10.71
N TRP A 43 9.61 -1.00 -11.49
CA TRP A 43 8.23 -0.56 -11.48
C TRP A 43 7.40 -1.25 -12.54
N LEU A 44 6.36 -1.97 -12.13
CA LEU A 44 5.30 -2.46 -13.02
C LEU A 44 4.13 -1.46 -13.00
N GLU A 45 3.81 -0.89 -14.16
CA GLU A 45 2.66 -0.02 -14.33
C GLU A 45 1.49 -0.80 -14.95
N MET A 46 0.35 -0.78 -14.28
CA MET A 46 -0.87 -1.46 -14.71
C MET A 46 -1.98 -0.42 -14.92
N GLY A 47 -2.42 -0.26 -16.17
CA GLY A 47 -3.56 0.63 -16.49
C GLY A 47 -4.85 0.08 -15.90
N LEU A 48 -5.62 0.92 -15.21
CA LEU A 48 -6.88 0.48 -14.60
C LEU A 48 -8.02 0.24 -15.62
N ASP A 49 -7.84 0.63 -16.87
CA ASP A 49 -8.71 0.27 -17.98
C ASP A 49 -8.64 -1.23 -18.34
N GLN A 50 -7.59 -1.92 -17.87
CA GLN A 50 -7.40 -3.38 -18.03
C GLN A 50 -8.00 -4.18 -16.86
N PHE A 51 -8.43 -3.50 -15.78
CA PHE A 51 -9.03 -4.14 -14.61
C PHE A 51 -10.51 -4.41 -14.81
N GLN A 52 -11.00 -5.51 -14.25
CA GLN A 52 -12.44 -5.72 -14.08
C GLN A 52 -12.98 -4.75 -13.04
N ALA A 53 -13.90 -3.86 -13.42
CA ALA A 53 -14.46 -2.87 -12.53
C ALA A 53 -15.91 -3.22 -12.15
N ILE A 54 -16.20 -3.22 -10.85
CA ILE A 54 -17.54 -3.30 -10.28
C ILE A 54 -17.82 -2.00 -9.56
N GLY A 55 -18.79 -1.24 -10.08
CA GLY A 55 -19.10 0.11 -9.61
C GLY A 55 -18.34 1.19 -10.39
N SER A 56 -18.74 2.43 -10.21
CA SER A 56 -18.14 3.61 -10.85
C SER A 56 -18.09 4.84 -9.93
N ARG A 57 -18.68 4.75 -8.75
CA ARG A 57 -18.78 5.86 -7.80
C ARG A 57 -18.42 5.43 -6.39
N VAL A 58 -17.65 6.28 -5.69
CA VAL A 58 -17.31 6.16 -4.29
C VAL A 58 -18.12 7.16 -3.48
N SER A 59 -18.84 6.67 -2.47
CA SER A 59 -19.58 7.46 -1.48
C SER A 59 -19.77 6.64 -0.21
N THR A 60 -20.45 7.15 0.81
CA THR A 60 -20.77 6.37 2.01
C THR A 60 -21.68 5.16 1.76
N THR A 61 -22.34 5.10 0.60
CA THR A 61 -23.27 4.02 0.23
C THR A 61 -22.85 3.25 -1.02
N SER A 62 -21.74 3.60 -1.63
CA SER A 62 -21.25 3.01 -2.88
C SER A 62 -19.74 2.82 -2.82
N SER A 63 -19.28 1.71 -3.32
CA SER A 63 -17.85 1.37 -3.48
C SER A 63 -17.54 0.96 -4.92
N ILE A 64 -16.27 0.86 -5.21
CA ILE A 64 -15.75 0.32 -6.47
C ILE A 64 -14.77 -0.79 -6.11
N THR A 65 -14.84 -1.88 -6.82
CA THR A 65 -13.80 -2.93 -6.80
C THR A 65 -13.20 -3.03 -8.18
N LEU A 66 -11.87 -2.96 -8.25
CA LEU A 66 -11.07 -3.11 -9.46
C LEU A 66 -10.21 -4.35 -9.27
N GLU A 67 -10.37 -5.33 -10.16
CA GLU A 67 -9.61 -6.59 -10.11
C GLU A 67 -8.73 -6.74 -11.34
N SER A 68 -7.44 -7.04 -11.13
CA SER A 68 -6.47 -7.29 -12.20
C SER A 68 -6.70 -8.66 -12.84
N GLU A 69 -6.06 -8.90 -13.99
CA GLU A 69 -5.82 -10.26 -14.45
C GLU A 69 -4.93 -11.02 -13.45
N VAL A 70 -4.92 -12.34 -13.54
CA VAL A 70 -4.08 -13.18 -12.70
C VAL A 70 -2.61 -13.02 -13.06
N PHE A 71 -1.74 -13.03 -12.07
CA PHE A 71 -0.30 -13.09 -12.29
C PHE A 71 0.10 -14.50 -12.75
N GLU A 72 0.77 -14.61 -13.89
CA GLU A 72 1.23 -15.89 -14.41
C GLU A 72 2.32 -16.53 -13.54
N ASN A 73 3.14 -15.69 -12.92
CA ASN A 73 4.24 -16.08 -12.05
C ASN A 73 4.04 -15.53 -10.66
N GLU A 74 4.70 -16.12 -9.67
CA GLU A 74 4.83 -15.56 -8.35
C GLU A 74 5.43 -14.16 -8.46
N THR A 75 4.82 -13.18 -7.78
CA THR A 75 5.18 -11.77 -7.90
C THR A 75 5.46 -11.18 -6.52
N HIS A 76 6.68 -10.68 -6.32
CA HIS A 76 7.10 -10.08 -5.06
C HIS A 76 7.03 -8.54 -5.17
N ILE A 77 6.10 -7.93 -4.42
CA ILE A 77 5.92 -6.49 -4.31
C ILE A 77 6.62 -6.02 -3.04
N SER A 78 7.62 -5.14 -3.18
CA SER A 78 8.40 -4.65 -2.05
C SER A 78 8.68 -3.16 -2.19
N GLY A 79 7.98 -2.33 -1.41
CA GLY A 79 8.12 -0.88 -1.49
C GLY A 79 6.83 -0.13 -1.16
N LEU A 80 6.63 0.99 -1.85
CA LEU A 80 5.51 1.91 -1.69
C LEU A 80 4.70 1.94 -3.00
N PRO A 81 3.73 1.04 -3.21
CA PRO A 81 2.86 1.11 -4.37
C PRO A 81 2.13 2.44 -4.45
N THR A 82 1.86 2.90 -5.66
CA THR A 82 1.10 4.13 -5.89
C THR A 82 -0.09 3.89 -6.80
N LEU A 83 -1.17 4.61 -6.52
CA LEU A 83 -2.39 4.58 -7.31
C LEU A 83 -2.71 5.98 -7.83
N HIS A 84 -2.69 6.12 -9.14
CA HIS A 84 -3.15 7.32 -9.82
C HIS A 84 -4.58 7.11 -10.28
N LEU A 85 -5.50 7.97 -9.85
CA LEU A 85 -6.91 7.91 -10.21
C LEU A 85 -7.35 9.20 -10.89
N ALA A 86 -8.04 9.07 -12.01
CA ALA A 86 -8.86 10.14 -12.55
C ALA A 86 -10.23 10.08 -11.88
N VAL A 87 -10.64 11.19 -11.26
CA VAL A 87 -11.89 11.28 -10.52
C VAL A 87 -12.66 12.53 -10.92
N GLN A 88 -13.98 12.40 -11.09
CA GLN A 88 -14.86 13.53 -11.24
C GLN A 88 -15.49 13.85 -9.88
N ALA A 89 -15.18 15.02 -9.36
CA ALA A 89 -15.83 15.51 -8.14
C ALA A 89 -17.30 15.83 -8.41
N LEU A 90 -18.20 15.34 -7.58
CA LEU A 90 -19.62 15.72 -7.61
C LEU A 90 -19.98 16.79 -6.58
N CYS A 91 -19.02 17.16 -5.73
CA CYS A 91 -19.14 18.04 -4.59
C CYS A 91 -17.82 18.82 -4.34
N LYS A 92 -17.75 19.62 -3.25
CA LYS A 92 -16.59 20.47 -2.94
C LYS A 92 -15.47 19.76 -2.17
N GLY A 93 -15.26 18.51 -2.43
CA GLY A 93 -14.24 17.71 -1.74
C GLY A 93 -14.38 16.26 -2.13
N GLY A 94 -14.05 15.39 -1.21
CA GLY A 94 -14.16 13.94 -1.34
C GLY A 94 -12.89 13.24 -0.94
N GLN A 95 -13.04 12.08 -0.37
CA GLN A 95 -11.95 11.23 0.08
C GLN A 95 -12.12 9.85 -0.55
N ILE A 96 -11.02 9.24 -0.94
CA ILE A 96 -10.97 7.84 -1.34
C ILE A 96 -10.02 7.10 -0.38
N PHE A 97 -10.54 6.04 0.19
CA PHE A 97 -9.78 5.04 0.91
C PHE A 97 -9.67 3.82 0.00
N ALA A 98 -8.46 3.44 -0.35
CA ALA A 98 -8.17 2.31 -1.19
C ALA A 98 -7.60 1.16 -0.35
N THR A 99 -8.18 -0.03 -0.45
CA THR A 99 -7.65 -1.25 0.15
C THR A 99 -7.17 -2.17 -0.97
N MET A 100 -5.91 -2.56 -0.93
CA MET A 100 -5.34 -3.59 -1.82
C MET A 100 -5.46 -4.95 -1.15
N LYS A 101 -5.95 -5.94 -1.87
CA LYS A 101 -6.14 -7.31 -1.40
C LYS A 101 -5.63 -8.31 -2.44
N ASP A 102 -5.19 -9.47 -2.00
CA ASP A 102 -5.16 -10.67 -2.83
C ASP A 102 -6.61 -11.07 -3.09
N ALA A 103 -7.07 -11.01 -4.33
CA ALA A 103 -8.48 -11.27 -4.67
C ALA A 103 -8.88 -12.73 -4.44
N THR A 104 -7.93 -13.67 -4.56
CA THR A 104 -8.16 -15.11 -4.42
C THR A 104 -8.37 -15.49 -2.96
N THR A 105 -7.56 -14.94 -2.05
CA THR A 105 -7.61 -15.28 -0.61
C THR A 105 -8.38 -14.27 0.23
N GLY A 106 -8.61 -13.06 -0.28
CA GLY A 106 -9.16 -11.93 0.46
C GLY A 106 -8.17 -11.30 1.45
N LEU A 107 -6.91 -11.74 1.46
CA LEU A 107 -5.88 -11.19 2.34
C LEU A 107 -5.62 -9.72 2.00
N ARG A 108 -5.75 -8.85 3.01
CA ARG A 108 -5.39 -7.44 2.88
C ARG A 108 -3.87 -7.28 2.78
N LEU A 109 -3.41 -6.66 1.72
CA LEU A 109 -2.00 -6.40 1.45
C LEU A 109 -1.58 -5.02 1.94
N GLY A 110 -2.44 -4.02 1.75
CA GLY A 110 -2.18 -2.67 2.14
C GLY A 110 -3.36 -1.73 1.93
N HIS A 111 -3.17 -0.46 2.28
CA HIS A 111 -4.16 0.58 2.04
C HIS A 111 -3.49 1.93 1.78
N GLY A 112 -4.23 2.81 1.16
CA GLY A 112 -3.90 4.22 0.97
C GLY A 112 -5.14 5.08 1.15
N VAL A 113 -4.94 6.37 1.41
CA VAL A 113 -6.02 7.35 1.52
C VAL A 113 -5.60 8.67 0.89
N MET A 114 -6.55 9.32 0.22
CA MET A 114 -6.34 10.66 -0.31
C MET A 114 -7.64 11.45 -0.28
N ASP A 115 -7.58 12.67 0.24
CA ASP A 115 -8.63 13.67 0.09
C ASP A 115 -8.32 14.52 -1.14
N LEU A 116 -9.30 14.68 -2.02
CA LEU A 116 -9.16 15.40 -3.29
C LEU A 116 -8.71 16.86 -3.11
N ARG A 117 -8.96 17.45 -1.95
CA ARG A 117 -8.48 18.79 -1.62
C ARG A 117 -6.96 18.86 -1.49
N TYR A 118 -6.30 17.74 -1.19
CA TYR A 118 -4.84 17.64 -1.02
C TYR A 118 -4.16 16.88 -2.16
N ARG A 119 -4.83 16.75 -3.32
CA ARG A 119 -4.37 15.98 -4.51
C ARG A 119 -2.98 16.35 -5.03
N ASP A 120 -2.54 17.58 -4.77
CA ASP A 120 -1.22 18.06 -5.19
C ASP A 120 -0.15 17.87 -4.09
N GLY A 121 -0.51 17.21 -2.98
CA GLY A 121 0.33 17.09 -1.79
C GLY A 121 0.36 18.36 -0.93
N GLY A 122 1.09 18.30 0.19
CA GLY A 122 1.21 19.43 1.12
C GLY A 122 0.04 19.57 2.08
N TYR A 123 -0.04 20.73 2.77
CA TYR A 123 -1.01 20.99 3.84
C TYR A 123 -2.11 21.98 3.45
N ASP A 124 -2.01 22.57 2.26
CA ASP A 124 -2.96 23.57 1.79
C ASP A 124 -4.09 22.93 0.98
N ALA A 125 -5.31 23.04 1.50
CA ALA A 125 -6.48 22.54 0.82
C ALA A 125 -6.75 23.32 -0.49
N LYS A 126 -6.84 22.61 -1.60
CA LYS A 126 -7.16 23.19 -2.91
C LYS A 126 -8.67 23.21 -3.14
N VAL A 127 -9.13 24.23 -3.84
CA VAL A 127 -10.51 24.31 -4.25
C VAL A 127 -10.84 23.15 -5.20
N THR A 128 -11.98 22.51 -4.93
CA THR A 128 -12.56 21.50 -5.80
C THR A 128 -13.88 22.03 -6.35
N VAL A 129 -14.00 22.02 -7.67
CA VAL A 129 -15.20 22.48 -8.37
C VAL A 129 -16.01 21.24 -8.75
N PRO A 130 -17.29 21.15 -8.37
CA PRO A 130 -18.16 20.06 -8.77
C PRO A 130 -18.21 19.88 -10.30
N PHE A 131 -18.30 18.64 -10.74
CA PHE A 131 -18.36 18.20 -12.14
C PHE A 131 -17.09 18.39 -12.96
N LEU A 132 -15.98 18.83 -12.35
CA LEU A 132 -14.66 18.78 -12.97
C LEU A 132 -13.94 17.48 -12.62
N SER A 133 -13.17 16.99 -13.58
CA SER A 133 -12.28 15.85 -13.38
C SER A 133 -10.92 16.31 -12.86
N TYR A 134 -10.36 15.52 -11.95
CA TYR A 134 -9.06 15.74 -11.31
C TYR A 134 -8.26 14.44 -11.30
N THR A 135 -6.95 14.55 -11.23
CA THR A 135 -6.08 13.41 -10.95
C THR A 135 -5.70 13.42 -9.47
N MET A 136 -5.82 12.28 -8.81
CA MET A 136 -5.34 12.03 -7.46
C MET A 136 -4.17 11.05 -7.52
N LYS A 137 -3.08 11.35 -6.82
CA LYS A 137 -2.03 10.37 -6.53
C LYS A 137 -2.12 9.95 -5.08
N MET A 138 -2.21 8.65 -4.84
CA MET A 138 -2.29 8.05 -3.52
C MET A 138 -1.14 7.06 -3.37
N GLU A 139 -0.46 7.10 -2.23
CA GLU A 139 0.53 6.10 -1.86
C GLU A 139 -0.10 5.10 -0.90
N PHE A 140 0.15 3.81 -1.14
CA PHE A 140 -0.18 2.79 -0.17
C PHE A 140 0.86 2.81 0.97
N ASN A 141 0.48 2.26 2.12
CA ASN A 141 1.46 2.01 3.16
C ASN A 141 2.59 1.08 2.64
N PRO A 142 3.81 1.20 3.21
CA PRO A 142 4.91 0.31 2.86
C PRO A 142 4.50 -1.15 2.98
N MET A 143 4.81 -1.96 1.97
CA MET A 143 4.48 -3.38 1.97
C MET A 143 5.61 -4.23 1.41
N ASP A 144 5.64 -5.47 1.87
CA ASP A 144 6.54 -6.51 1.42
C ASP A 144 5.72 -7.80 1.33
N VAL A 145 5.22 -8.10 0.13
CA VAL A 145 4.21 -9.12 -0.08
C VAL A 145 4.53 -9.95 -1.31
N VAL A 146 4.27 -11.25 -1.20
CA VAL A 146 4.35 -12.19 -2.31
C VAL A 146 2.93 -12.58 -2.72
N ILE A 147 2.65 -12.42 -4.01
CA ILE A 147 1.41 -12.84 -4.66
C ILE A 147 1.73 -14.16 -5.39
N PRO A 148 1.11 -15.28 -5.04
CA PRO A 148 1.34 -16.53 -5.71
C PRO A 148 0.92 -16.51 -7.19
N ALA A 149 1.53 -17.33 -8.02
CA ALA A 149 1.08 -17.54 -9.39
C ALA A 149 -0.40 -17.99 -9.45
N GLY A 150 -1.17 -17.45 -10.37
CA GLY A 150 -2.60 -17.71 -10.52
C GLY A 150 -3.50 -16.86 -9.60
N HIS A 151 -2.93 -15.99 -8.76
CA HIS A 151 -3.69 -15.03 -7.96
C HIS A 151 -3.78 -13.67 -8.69
N SER A 152 -4.76 -12.86 -8.31
CA SER A 152 -4.96 -11.48 -8.79
C SER A 152 -4.97 -10.49 -7.63
N ILE A 153 -4.81 -9.21 -7.95
CA ILE A 153 -4.94 -8.11 -6.98
C ILE A 153 -6.31 -7.45 -7.18
N ALA A 154 -7.03 -7.25 -6.08
CA ALA A 154 -8.21 -6.40 -6.03
C ALA A 154 -7.92 -5.10 -5.28
N ILE A 155 -8.37 -3.97 -5.83
CA ILE A 155 -8.38 -2.66 -5.19
C ILE A 155 -9.83 -2.31 -4.89
N GLU A 156 -10.17 -2.24 -3.62
CA GLU A 156 -11.47 -1.78 -3.15
C GLU A 156 -11.38 -0.30 -2.79
N LEU A 157 -12.18 0.53 -3.46
CA LEU A 157 -12.27 1.97 -3.25
C LEU A 157 -13.54 2.30 -2.49
N THR A 158 -13.40 2.96 -1.35
CA THR A 158 -14.49 3.37 -0.45
C THR A 158 -14.32 4.83 -0.04
N GLU A 159 -15.36 5.45 0.51
CA GLU A 159 -15.28 6.84 1.06
C GLU A 159 -14.49 6.89 2.37
N THR A 160 -14.47 5.79 3.12
CA THR A 160 -13.84 5.71 4.44
C THR A 160 -13.26 4.33 4.71
N GLY A 161 -12.30 4.24 5.62
CA GLY A 161 -11.75 3.01 6.17
C GLY A 161 -11.87 2.98 7.69
N GLU A 162 -11.35 1.94 8.33
CA GLU A 162 -11.51 1.69 9.77
C GLU A 162 -11.09 2.88 10.66
N ASP A 163 -10.00 3.58 10.27
CA ASP A 163 -9.42 4.67 11.05
C ASP A 163 -9.66 6.06 10.41
N TYR A 164 -10.49 6.13 9.36
CA TYR A 164 -10.70 7.36 8.60
C TYR A 164 -12.18 7.74 8.55
N LEU A 165 -12.48 8.98 8.87
CA LEU A 165 -13.82 9.53 8.74
C LEU A 165 -14.07 9.99 7.30
N PRO A 166 -15.31 9.86 6.78
CA PRO A 166 -15.65 10.36 5.45
C PRO A 166 -15.52 11.89 5.39
N SER A 167 -15.24 12.41 4.20
CA SER A 167 -15.23 13.86 3.98
C SER A 167 -16.63 14.43 4.18
N PRO A 168 -16.83 15.37 5.11
CA PRO A 168 -18.17 15.89 5.44
C PRO A 168 -18.85 16.56 4.24
N ASP A 169 -18.06 17.12 3.33
CA ASP A 169 -18.59 17.90 2.19
C ASP A 169 -19.08 17.01 1.03
N CYS A 170 -18.72 15.72 1.02
CA CYS A 170 -18.94 14.85 -0.13
C CYS A 170 -19.44 13.44 0.17
N ALA A 171 -19.54 13.08 1.44
CA ALA A 171 -19.77 11.71 1.89
C ALA A 171 -20.98 11.01 1.23
N VAL A 172 -22.10 11.71 1.01
CA VAL A 172 -23.31 11.14 0.43
C VAL A 172 -23.30 11.16 -1.09
N ILE A 173 -22.82 12.26 -1.68
CA ILE A 173 -22.84 12.45 -3.15
C ILE A 173 -21.68 11.70 -3.80
N GLY A 174 -20.49 11.75 -3.16
CA GLY A 174 -19.31 11.01 -3.56
C GLY A 174 -18.57 11.57 -4.77
N MET A 175 -17.79 10.71 -5.39
CA MET A 175 -16.99 10.97 -6.59
C MET A 175 -17.17 9.84 -7.60
N ASN A 176 -17.25 10.18 -8.88
CA ASN A 176 -17.09 9.18 -9.93
C ASN A 176 -15.60 8.89 -10.13
N VAL A 177 -15.27 7.62 -10.27
CA VAL A 177 -13.90 7.18 -10.62
C VAL A 177 -13.89 6.81 -12.10
N GLU A 178 -12.92 7.36 -12.81
CA GLU A 178 -12.73 7.11 -14.24
C GLU A 178 -11.60 6.10 -14.43
N THR A 179 -11.92 4.88 -14.84
CA THR A 179 -10.95 3.84 -15.18
C THR A 179 -10.47 4.02 -16.62
N THR A 180 -9.68 5.04 -16.83
CA THR A 180 -9.07 5.36 -18.13
C THR A 180 -7.60 4.98 -18.14
N SER A 181 -6.96 5.04 -19.30
CA SER A 181 -5.51 4.81 -19.43
C SER A 181 -4.65 5.79 -18.60
N SER A 182 -5.24 6.88 -18.08
CA SER A 182 -4.56 7.80 -17.15
C SER A 182 -4.67 7.37 -15.69
N SER A 183 -5.49 6.37 -15.38
CA SER A 183 -5.58 5.76 -14.06
C SER A 183 -4.68 4.52 -14.03
N VAL A 184 -3.66 4.55 -13.16
CA VAL A 184 -2.58 3.56 -13.16
C VAL A 184 -2.26 3.12 -11.74
N LEU A 185 -2.13 1.81 -11.56
CA LEU A 185 -1.50 1.20 -10.40
C LEU A 185 -0.02 0.95 -10.71
N SER A 186 0.88 1.49 -9.91
CA SER A 186 2.32 1.27 -10.02
C SER A 186 2.80 0.43 -8.85
N LEU A 187 3.39 -0.72 -9.14
CA LEU A 187 3.88 -1.70 -8.15
C LEU A 187 5.41 -1.78 -8.21
N PRO A 188 6.11 -1.59 -7.09
CA PRO A 188 7.55 -1.87 -7.01
C PRO A 188 7.78 -3.37 -6.87
N LEU A 189 8.35 -4.00 -7.88
CA LEU A 189 8.61 -5.44 -7.94
C LEU A 189 10.07 -5.73 -7.64
N ILE A 190 10.31 -6.85 -6.95
CA ILE A 190 11.65 -7.42 -6.78
C ILE A 190 11.67 -8.79 -7.44
N ASP A 191 12.67 -9.02 -8.28
CA ASP A 191 12.98 -10.33 -8.85
C ASP A 191 14.36 -10.76 -8.35
N ARG A 192 14.39 -11.51 -7.26
CA ARG A 192 15.61 -12.06 -6.65
C ARG A 192 15.48 -13.55 -6.44
N ALA A 193 16.57 -14.26 -6.74
CA ALA A 193 16.67 -15.65 -6.30
C ALA A 193 16.67 -15.71 -4.75
N GLU A 194 16.08 -16.74 -4.17
CA GLU A 194 16.03 -16.91 -2.71
C GLU A 194 17.41 -16.88 -2.04
N GLU A 195 18.44 -17.34 -2.74
CA GLU A 195 19.83 -17.34 -2.29
C GLU A 195 20.45 -15.94 -2.15
N ASP A 196 19.90 -14.95 -2.86
CA ASP A 196 20.33 -13.56 -2.81
C ASP A 196 19.62 -12.75 -1.71
N VAL A 197 18.62 -13.33 -1.07
CA VAL A 197 17.87 -12.69 0.00
C VAL A 197 18.58 -12.90 1.34
N ARG A 198 18.84 -11.81 2.05
CA ARG A 198 19.40 -11.88 3.43
C ARG A 198 18.30 -12.21 4.43
N TRP A 199 18.04 -13.48 4.63
CA TRP A 199 17.04 -13.94 5.58
C TRP A 199 17.43 -13.64 7.03
N PHE A 200 16.48 -13.16 7.80
CA PHE A 200 16.61 -12.92 9.23
C PHE A 200 15.78 -13.93 10.01
N LYS A 201 16.45 -14.77 10.79
CA LYS A 201 15.77 -15.70 11.69
C LYS A 201 15.49 -15.01 13.02
N VAL A 202 14.22 -14.81 13.35
CA VAL A 202 13.83 -14.36 14.68
C VAL A 202 14.20 -15.47 15.67
N ILE A 203 15.16 -15.20 16.55
CA ILE A 203 15.45 -16.09 17.68
C ILE A 203 14.36 -15.79 18.71
N GLU A 204 13.39 -16.67 18.84
CA GLU A 204 12.46 -16.60 19.95
C GLU A 204 13.22 -16.67 21.26
N PRO A 205 12.91 -15.81 22.26
CA PRO A 205 13.51 -15.94 23.58
C PRO A 205 13.19 -17.33 24.10
N ALA A 206 14.22 -18.05 24.59
CA ALA A 206 14.04 -19.36 25.19
C ALA A 206 12.93 -19.28 26.25
N ASP A 207 11.95 -20.16 26.14
CA ASP A 207 10.85 -20.23 27.09
C ASP A 207 11.42 -20.40 28.51
N PRO A 208 11.19 -19.45 29.41
CA PRO A 208 11.74 -19.53 30.78
C PRO A 208 11.26 -20.79 31.54
N ALA A 209 10.23 -21.48 31.07
CA ALA A 209 9.76 -22.73 31.63
C ALA A 209 10.73 -23.92 31.41
N ASN A 210 11.65 -23.82 30.41
CA ASN A 210 12.63 -24.87 30.11
C ASN A 210 14.03 -24.62 30.69
N ALA A 211 14.21 -23.58 31.51
CA ALA A 211 15.48 -23.24 32.12
C ALA A 211 15.73 -23.89 33.48
N SER A 212 14.88 -24.84 33.92
CA SER A 212 15.00 -25.56 35.18
C SER A 212 14.98 -27.08 34.97
N SER A 213 16.08 -27.61 34.50
CA SER A 213 16.41 -29.04 34.67
C SER A 213 17.92 -29.22 34.85
#